data_ac6113c42a96acdbccaf39fb93b5e6b8
#
_entry.id   ac6113c42a96acdbccaf39fb93b5e6b8
#
_cell.length_a   1.000
_cell.length_b   1.000
_cell.length_c   1.000
_cell.angle_alpha   90.00
_cell.angle_beta   90.00
_cell.angle_gamma   90.00
#
_symmetry.space_group_name_H-M   'P 1'
#
loop_
_entity.id
_entity.type
_entity.pdbx_description
1 polymer ?
#
loop_
_entity_poly.entity_id
_entity_poly.type
_entity_poly.pdbx_seq_one_letter_code
_entity_poly.pdbx_strand_id
1 'polypeptide(L)'
;YIRGIPPAIAIEQKVNTRNPRSTVGTSTEIYEYLRLLYARVGKTISPVSGTEVKKHQVSDIIKEVMRYPEGTRFAVFAPVVLPEGRDMKEQLEILRKEGYARLSVNDTVYRISEVLASEELLSYPIELLVDRLTVSDDKTLKSRLADSAETAFFEGHGTCLIRIYTEEGVVVKEFSKKFEADGMIFEEPTDMMFSFNNPLGACPTCEGFGKVLGIDENLVVPDKSLSVYQGAVVCWKGEVMGEWLKDFIVKSEKYNFPIHRPYYDLTQKEKDLLWHGARGLHGIDDFFKFVEENLYKIQYRVMQARYRGKTTCPVCKGSRLRPEALYVQVGGKNIAELVTMPVSEAKAFFDQLELDETDAAIAKRLLTEINNRLQFLLDVGLGYLALDRLSASLSGGESQRINLATSLGSSLVGSLYILDEPSIGLRSEERRVGKECLRLCRS
;
A
#
# COMPACT_ATOMS: atom_id res chain seq x y z
N TYR A 1 -13.89 6.89 -56.49
CA TYR A 1 -14.50 6.61 -55.18
C TYR A 1 -14.02 5.24 -54.67
N ILE A 2 -13.34 5.19 -53.52
CA ILE A 2 -13.00 3.95 -52.85
C ILE A 2 -14.15 3.62 -51.89
N ARG A 3 -14.83 2.47 -52.08
CA ARG A 3 -15.90 2.02 -51.19
C ARG A 3 -15.48 0.72 -50.50
N GLY A 4 -15.93 0.50 -49.26
CA GLY A 4 -15.70 -0.76 -48.55
C GLY A 4 -14.39 -0.83 -47.72
N ILE A 5 -13.71 0.31 -47.49
CA ILE A 5 -12.58 0.34 -46.56
C ILE A 5 -13.14 0.32 -45.13
N PRO A 6 -12.74 -0.65 -44.30
CA PRO A 6 -13.11 -0.66 -42.90
C PRO A 6 -12.52 0.57 -42.15
N PRO A 7 -13.03 0.93 -40.95
CA PRO A 7 -12.43 1.98 -40.12
C PRO A 7 -10.95 1.72 -39.90
N ALA A 8 -10.11 2.72 -40.21
CA ALA A 8 -8.65 2.58 -40.11
C ALA A 8 -8.15 3.19 -38.77
N ILE A 9 -7.35 2.44 -38.06
CA ILE A 9 -6.67 2.85 -36.84
C ILE A 9 -5.17 3.00 -37.14
N ALA A 10 -4.66 4.21 -37.08
CA ALA A 10 -3.23 4.46 -37.26
C ALA A 10 -2.50 4.34 -35.90
N ILE A 11 -1.46 3.53 -35.87
CA ILE A 11 -0.61 3.33 -34.70
C ILE A 11 0.74 4.01 -34.96
N GLU A 12 0.88 5.22 -34.40
CA GLU A 12 2.05 6.05 -34.56
C GLU A 12 3.13 5.70 -33.52
N GLN A 13 4.40 6.00 -33.87
CA GLN A 13 5.53 5.81 -32.95
C GLN A 13 5.66 6.90 -31.89
N LYS A 14 5.01 8.05 -32.09
CA LYS A 14 5.18 9.19 -31.20
C LYS A 14 4.53 8.91 -29.84
N VAL A 15 5.32 9.11 -28.77
CA VAL A 15 4.81 9.17 -27.41
C VAL A 15 3.99 10.47 -27.27
N ASN A 16 2.67 10.37 -27.45
CA ASN A 16 1.79 11.55 -27.44
C ASN A 16 1.48 12.08 -26.04
N THR A 17 1.98 11.47 -24.98
CA THR A 17 1.64 11.87 -23.62
C THR A 17 2.71 12.76 -23.00
N ARG A 18 2.44 14.06 -22.96
CA ARG A 18 3.18 15.01 -22.12
C ARG A 18 2.76 14.95 -20.64
N ASN A 19 1.81 14.06 -20.30
CA ASN A 19 1.33 13.92 -18.95
C ASN A 19 2.40 13.19 -18.09
N PRO A 20 2.99 13.87 -17.09
CA PRO A 20 4.03 13.27 -16.25
C PRO A 20 3.50 12.17 -15.31
N ARG A 21 2.18 11.99 -15.22
CA ARG A 21 1.54 10.96 -14.40
C ARG A 21 1.22 9.69 -15.19
N SER A 22 1.24 9.73 -16.53
CA SER A 22 0.92 8.57 -17.37
C SER A 22 1.99 7.49 -17.25
N THR A 23 1.54 6.24 -17.05
CA THR A 23 2.39 5.04 -16.93
C THR A 23 1.96 3.97 -17.92
N VAL A 24 2.76 2.93 -18.09
CA VAL A 24 2.39 1.75 -18.87
C VAL A 24 1.05 1.18 -18.38
N GLY A 25 0.87 1.03 -17.07
CA GLY A 25 -0.38 0.51 -16.49
C GLY A 25 -1.60 1.36 -16.80
N THR A 26 -1.48 2.72 -16.79
CA THR A 26 -2.60 3.60 -17.14
C THR A 26 -2.86 3.63 -18.64
N SER A 27 -1.81 3.57 -19.47
CA SER A 27 -1.94 3.57 -20.93
C SER A 27 -2.55 2.27 -21.48
N THR A 28 -2.38 1.16 -20.75
CA THR A 28 -2.95 -0.16 -21.10
C THR A 28 -4.26 -0.44 -20.39
N GLU A 29 -4.76 0.49 -19.60
CA GLU A 29 -5.94 0.36 -18.73
C GLU A 29 -5.82 -0.73 -17.64
N ILE A 30 -4.69 -1.45 -17.56
CA ILE A 30 -4.49 -2.49 -16.54
C ILE A 30 -4.62 -1.89 -15.13
N TYR A 31 -4.10 -0.68 -14.91
CA TYR A 31 -4.16 0.00 -13.62
C TYR A 31 -5.60 0.26 -13.16
N GLU A 32 -6.52 0.56 -14.07
CA GLU A 32 -7.92 0.78 -13.74
C GLU A 32 -8.60 -0.52 -13.25
N TYR A 33 -8.28 -1.65 -13.89
CA TYR A 33 -8.77 -2.95 -13.42
C TYR A 33 -8.13 -3.38 -12.10
N LEU A 34 -6.85 -3.06 -11.88
CA LEU A 34 -6.19 -3.30 -10.60
C LEU A 34 -6.86 -2.51 -9.46
N ARG A 35 -7.15 -1.23 -9.66
CA ARG A 35 -7.86 -0.42 -8.67
C ARG A 35 -9.18 -1.05 -8.26
N LEU A 36 -9.97 -1.49 -9.25
CA LEU A 36 -11.24 -2.16 -9.00
C LEU A 36 -11.06 -3.50 -8.28
N LEU A 37 -10.03 -4.27 -8.65
CA LEU A 37 -9.72 -5.53 -7.99
C LEU A 37 -9.40 -5.32 -6.51
N TYR A 38 -8.47 -4.40 -6.19
CA TYR A 38 -8.09 -4.08 -4.82
C TYR A 38 -9.25 -3.51 -4.00
N ALA A 39 -10.13 -2.73 -4.61
CA ALA A 39 -11.32 -2.20 -3.95
C ALA A 39 -12.39 -3.27 -3.64
N ARG A 40 -12.45 -4.36 -4.43
CA ARG A 40 -13.49 -5.38 -4.31
C ARG A 40 -13.11 -6.58 -3.48
N VAL A 41 -11.87 -7.05 -3.62
CA VAL A 41 -11.38 -8.27 -2.97
C VAL A 41 -10.09 -8.06 -2.18
N GLY A 42 -9.63 -6.82 -2.09
CA GLY A 42 -8.45 -6.49 -1.30
C GLY A 42 -8.72 -6.61 0.19
N LYS A 43 -7.78 -7.23 0.91
CA LYS A 43 -7.81 -7.40 2.36
C LYS A 43 -6.91 -6.36 3.00
N THR A 44 -7.45 -5.55 3.91
CA THR A 44 -6.64 -4.58 4.67
C THR A 44 -5.87 -5.31 5.76
N ILE A 45 -4.56 -5.13 5.77
CA ILE A 45 -3.65 -5.78 6.74
C ILE A 45 -3.09 -4.71 7.66
N SER A 46 -3.18 -4.92 8.97
CA SER A 46 -2.59 -4.02 9.95
C SER A 46 -1.06 -3.99 9.80
N PRO A 47 -0.43 -2.80 9.70
CA PRO A 47 1.02 -2.69 9.62
C PRO A 47 1.73 -3.04 10.95
N VAL A 48 0.98 -3.15 12.06
CA VAL A 48 1.52 -3.43 13.39
C VAL A 48 1.55 -4.92 13.67
N SER A 49 0.39 -5.59 13.58
CA SER A 49 0.23 -7.02 13.90
C SER A 49 0.34 -7.94 12.68
N GLY A 50 0.18 -7.40 11.47
CA GLY A 50 0.07 -8.21 10.25
C GLY A 50 -1.25 -8.97 10.13
N THR A 51 -2.22 -8.71 11.00
CA THR A 51 -3.54 -9.35 10.97
C THR A 51 -4.49 -8.64 10.00
N GLU A 52 -5.44 -9.39 9.44
CA GLU A 52 -6.46 -8.84 8.57
C GLU A 52 -7.46 -8.00 9.38
N VAL A 53 -7.66 -6.75 8.95
CA VAL A 53 -8.66 -5.84 9.52
C VAL A 53 -10.01 -6.14 8.92
N LYS A 54 -10.98 -6.49 9.76
CA LYS A 54 -12.33 -6.84 9.34
C LYS A 54 -13.37 -6.09 10.15
N LYS A 55 -14.48 -5.75 9.49
CA LYS A 55 -15.73 -5.46 10.18
C LYS A 55 -16.42 -6.77 10.48
N HIS A 56 -16.53 -7.08 11.73
CA HIS A 56 -17.24 -8.28 12.14
C HIS A 56 -18.75 -8.05 12.11
N GLN A 57 -19.44 -9.08 11.66
CA GLN A 57 -20.90 -9.16 11.72
C GLN A 57 -21.31 -10.16 12.81
N VAL A 58 -22.57 -10.09 13.23
CA VAL A 58 -23.12 -11.06 14.17
C VAL A 58 -22.98 -12.52 13.68
N SER A 59 -23.06 -12.73 12.37
CA SER A 59 -22.82 -14.02 11.73
C SER A 59 -21.41 -14.58 11.98
N ASP A 60 -20.41 -13.72 12.14
CA ASP A 60 -19.03 -14.16 12.39
C ASP A 60 -18.86 -14.63 13.83
N ILE A 61 -19.53 -13.94 14.77
CA ILE A 61 -19.62 -14.38 16.17
C ILE A 61 -20.26 -15.75 16.26
N ILE A 62 -21.40 -15.95 15.59
CA ILE A 62 -22.11 -17.23 15.56
C ILE A 62 -21.20 -18.33 14.98
N LYS A 63 -20.55 -18.08 13.84
CA LYS A 63 -19.63 -19.04 13.21
C LYS A 63 -18.47 -19.40 14.13
N GLU A 64 -17.89 -18.43 14.83
CA GLU A 64 -16.76 -18.67 15.71
C GLU A 64 -17.19 -19.49 16.94
N VAL A 65 -18.31 -19.14 17.60
CA VAL A 65 -18.83 -19.86 18.76
C VAL A 65 -19.21 -21.30 18.41
N MET A 66 -19.81 -21.51 17.22
CA MET A 66 -20.23 -22.84 16.78
C MET A 66 -19.08 -23.78 16.39
N ARG A 67 -17.81 -23.29 16.38
CA ARG A 67 -16.61 -24.16 16.22
C ARG A 67 -16.29 -24.96 17.47
N TYR A 68 -16.80 -24.54 18.64
CA TYR A 68 -16.51 -25.19 19.89
C TYR A 68 -17.51 -26.36 20.16
N PRO A 69 -17.10 -27.38 20.91
CA PRO A 69 -17.92 -28.53 21.18
C PRO A 69 -19.25 -28.14 21.86
N GLU A 70 -20.29 -28.95 21.64
CA GLU A 70 -21.56 -28.81 22.33
C GLU A 70 -21.37 -28.94 23.85
N GLY A 71 -22.06 -28.11 24.63
CA GLY A 71 -21.89 -28.04 26.09
C GLY A 71 -20.83 -27.03 26.55
N THR A 72 -20.01 -26.46 25.65
CA THR A 72 -19.02 -25.42 26.00
C THR A 72 -19.75 -24.17 26.48
N ARG A 73 -19.37 -23.65 27.66
CA ARG A 73 -19.92 -22.40 28.20
C ARG A 73 -19.20 -21.19 27.61
N PHE A 74 -19.93 -20.14 27.34
CA PHE A 74 -19.39 -18.88 26.93
C PHE A 74 -20.21 -17.70 27.45
N ALA A 75 -19.62 -16.51 27.44
CA ALA A 75 -20.28 -15.28 27.86
C ALA A 75 -19.99 -14.15 26.88
N VAL A 76 -21.01 -13.32 26.70
CA VAL A 76 -20.98 -12.15 25.81
C VAL A 76 -20.78 -10.92 26.68
N PHE A 77 -19.73 -10.12 26.34
CA PHE A 77 -19.39 -8.89 27.04
C PHE A 77 -19.33 -7.71 26.07
N ALA A 78 -19.54 -6.52 26.62
CA ALA A 78 -19.33 -5.26 25.94
C ALA A 78 -18.37 -4.39 26.78
N PRO A 79 -17.31 -3.79 26.20
CA PRO A 79 -16.49 -2.85 26.94
C PRO A 79 -17.31 -1.61 27.32
N VAL A 80 -17.19 -1.14 28.57
CA VAL A 80 -17.83 0.09 29.00
C VAL A 80 -16.98 1.28 28.52
N VAL A 81 -17.50 1.99 27.52
CA VAL A 81 -16.84 3.18 26.95
C VAL A 81 -17.45 4.43 27.56
N LEU A 82 -16.61 5.35 28.03
CA LEU A 82 -17.06 6.63 28.60
C LEU A 82 -17.28 7.65 27.47
N PRO A 83 -18.49 8.21 27.32
CA PRO A 83 -18.70 9.40 26.51
C PRO A 83 -17.93 10.61 27.05
N GLU A 84 -17.56 11.56 26.18
CA GLU A 84 -16.89 12.79 26.58
C GLU A 84 -17.69 13.53 27.65
N GLY A 85 -17.02 13.89 28.75
CA GLY A 85 -17.60 14.68 29.84
C GLY A 85 -18.46 13.88 30.85
N ARG A 86 -18.46 12.54 30.78
CA ARG A 86 -19.19 11.68 31.75
C ARG A 86 -18.23 10.93 32.66
N ASP A 87 -18.61 10.81 33.95
CA ASP A 87 -17.87 9.99 34.92
C ASP A 87 -18.30 8.51 34.85
N MET A 88 -17.36 7.59 35.22
CA MET A 88 -17.60 6.15 35.23
C MET A 88 -18.76 5.78 36.14
N LYS A 89 -18.88 6.40 37.31
CA LYS A 89 -19.99 6.16 38.25
C LYS A 89 -21.34 6.47 37.63
N GLU A 90 -21.46 7.62 36.94
CA GLU A 90 -22.68 8.00 36.26
C GLU A 90 -23.05 7.01 35.13
N GLN A 91 -22.04 6.57 34.37
CA GLN A 91 -22.26 5.61 33.30
C GLN A 91 -22.77 4.25 33.85
N LEU A 92 -22.17 3.75 34.94
CA LEU A 92 -22.60 2.50 35.57
C LEU A 92 -23.99 2.61 36.20
N GLU A 93 -24.37 3.79 36.70
CA GLU A 93 -25.74 4.01 37.20
C GLU A 93 -26.77 4.00 36.07
N ILE A 94 -26.44 4.47 34.90
CA ILE A 94 -27.28 4.42 33.69
C ILE A 94 -27.47 2.95 33.30
N LEU A 95 -26.39 2.18 33.14
CA LEU A 95 -26.47 0.75 32.83
C LEU A 95 -27.32 -0.03 33.85
N ARG A 96 -27.22 0.33 35.12
CA ARG A 96 -28.08 -0.27 36.18
C ARG A 96 -29.55 0.07 35.96
N LYS A 97 -29.89 1.29 35.55
CA LYS A 97 -31.29 1.72 35.28
C LYS A 97 -31.84 1.04 34.01
N GLU A 98 -31.00 0.73 33.06
CA GLU A 98 -31.34 -0.01 31.83
C GLU A 98 -31.55 -1.50 32.08
N GLY A 99 -31.29 -1.98 33.33
CA GLY A 99 -31.60 -3.36 33.76
C GLY A 99 -30.40 -4.29 33.78
N TYR A 100 -29.21 -3.80 33.50
CA TYR A 100 -28.02 -4.63 33.64
C TYR A 100 -27.63 -4.80 35.12
N ALA A 101 -27.12 -5.98 35.47
CA ALA A 101 -26.86 -6.34 36.86
C ALA A 101 -25.39 -6.65 37.16
N ARG A 102 -24.60 -7.02 36.15
CA ARG A 102 -23.27 -7.59 36.35
C ARG A 102 -22.25 -6.99 35.41
N LEU A 103 -21.05 -6.78 35.92
CA LEU A 103 -19.85 -6.30 35.21
C LEU A 103 -18.72 -7.28 35.43
N SER A 104 -17.74 -7.28 34.50
CA SER A 104 -16.46 -7.95 34.68
C SER A 104 -15.36 -6.87 34.87
N VAL A 105 -14.54 -7.06 35.90
CA VAL A 105 -13.36 -6.27 36.19
C VAL A 105 -12.21 -7.25 36.43
N ASN A 106 -11.12 -7.16 35.71
CA ASN A 106 -9.99 -8.10 35.81
C ASN A 106 -10.43 -9.57 35.78
N ASP A 107 -11.24 -9.96 34.79
CA ASP A 107 -11.79 -11.31 34.56
C ASP A 107 -12.72 -11.84 35.69
N THR A 108 -13.00 -11.04 36.70
CA THR A 108 -13.88 -11.38 37.80
C THR A 108 -15.23 -10.67 37.65
N VAL A 109 -16.33 -11.42 37.82
CA VAL A 109 -17.68 -10.86 37.65
C VAL A 109 -18.21 -10.37 38.96
N TYR A 110 -18.57 -9.08 39.01
CA TYR A 110 -19.14 -8.36 40.15
C TYR A 110 -20.56 -7.90 39.84
N ARG A 111 -21.35 -7.56 40.87
CA ARG A 111 -22.57 -6.78 40.70
C ARG A 111 -22.21 -5.29 40.45
N ILE A 112 -23.03 -4.60 39.69
CA ILE A 112 -22.83 -3.15 39.46
C ILE A 112 -22.75 -2.37 40.76
N SER A 113 -23.59 -2.73 41.78
CA SER A 113 -23.57 -2.11 43.09
C SER A 113 -22.25 -2.29 43.85
N GLU A 114 -21.55 -3.41 43.66
CA GLU A 114 -20.25 -3.68 44.30
C GLU A 114 -19.15 -2.85 43.63
N VAL A 115 -19.16 -2.73 42.32
CA VAL A 115 -18.19 -1.90 41.56
C VAL A 115 -18.38 -0.42 41.90
N LEU A 116 -19.62 0.07 41.98
CA LEU A 116 -19.94 1.44 42.39
C LEU A 116 -19.48 1.78 43.82
N ALA A 117 -19.39 0.80 44.72
CA ALA A 117 -18.96 0.99 46.09
C ALA A 117 -17.42 0.97 46.27
N SER A 118 -16.66 0.53 45.25
CA SER A 118 -15.19 0.38 45.31
C SER A 118 -14.49 1.29 44.31
N GLU A 119 -13.75 2.28 44.80
CA GLU A 119 -12.94 3.17 43.93
C GLU A 119 -11.81 2.42 43.24
N GLU A 120 -11.28 1.38 43.84
CA GLU A 120 -10.25 0.53 43.28
C GLU A 120 -10.76 -0.18 42.00
N LEU A 121 -11.93 -0.76 42.03
CA LEU A 121 -12.54 -1.46 40.88
C LEU A 121 -12.86 -0.51 39.71
N LEU A 122 -13.16 0.75 40.00
CA LEU A 122 -13.42 1.78 38.98
C LEU A 122 -12.16 2.23 38.22
N SER A 123 -10.98 1.94 38.74
CA SER A 123 -9.69 2.29 38.10
C SER A 123 -9.27 1.31 37.00
N TYR A 124 -9.89 0.15 36.92
CA TYR A 124 -9.62 -0.89 35.92
C TYR A 124 -10.58 -0.82 34.73
N PRO A 125 -10.20 -1.41 33.59
CA PRO A 125 -11.14 -1.60 32.49
C PRO A 125 -12.35 -2.41 32.93
N ILE A 126 -13.54 -1.90 32.62
CA ILE A 126 -14.82 -2.50 33.01
C ILE A 126 -15.52 -3.01 31.76
N GLU A 127 -16.04 -4.22 31.82
CA GLU A 127 -16.83 -4.82 30.75
C GLU A 127 -18.24 -5.18 31.28
N LEU A 128 -19.24 -4.85 30.50
CA LEU A 128 -20.63 -5.19 30.78
C LEU A 128 -20.89 -6.67 30.41
N LEU A 129 -21.38 -7.47 31.32
CA LEU A 129 -21.84 -8.81 31.02
C LEU A 129 -23.26 -8.74 30.42
N VAL A 130 -23.35 -9.03 29.10
CA VAL A 130 -24.63 -9.01 28.40
C VAL A 130 -25.39 -10.32 28.56
N ASP A 131 -24.76 -11.47 28.28
CA ASP A 131 -25.40 -12.77 28.40
C ASP A 131 -24.40 -13.90 28.72
N ARG A 132 -24.92 -15.03 29.21
CA ARG A 132 -24.20 -16.29 29.45
C ARG A 132 -24.94 -17.43 28.77
N LEU A 133 -24.26 -18.13 27.91
CA LEU A 133 -24.81 -19.12 27.03
C LEU A 133 -23.97 -20.39 27.04
N THR A 134 -24.54 -21.46 26.49
CA THR A 134 -23.86 -22.76 26.31
C THR A 134 -24.03 -23.17 24.86
N VAL A 135 -22.97 -23.65 24.23
CA VAL A 135 -22.99 -24.10 22.82
C VAL A 135 -23.96 -25.27 22.66
N SER A 136 -24.92 -25.13 21.77
CA SER A 136 -25.83 -26.17 21.31
C SER A 136 -26.20 -25.93 19.86
N ASP A 137 -26.55 -26.96 19.11
CA ASP A 137 -26.93 -26.79 17.68
C ASP A 137 -28.43 -26.44 17.51
N ASP A 138 -29.00 -25.74 18.49
CA ASP A 138 -30.40 -25.32 18.47
C ASP A 138 -30.52 -23.93 17.75
N LYS A 139 -31.59 -23.78 16.96
CA LYS A 139 -31.92 -22.49 16.31
C LYS A 139 -32.18 -21.38 17.33
N THR A 140 -32.71 -21.74 18.50
CA THR A 140 -32.98 -20.82 19.63
C THR A 140 -31.67 -20.20 20.15
N LEU A 141 -30.60 -20.99 20.27
CA LEU A 141 -29.29 -20.45 20.65
C LEU A 141 -28.78 -19.44 19.65
N LYS A 142 -28.83 -19.77 18.35
CA LYS A 142 -28.33 -18.87 17.28
C LYS A 142 -29.08 -17.53 17.29
N SER A 143 -30.41 -17.55 17.48
CA SER A 143 -31.20 -16.33 17.59
C SER A 143 -30.84 -15.53 18.84
N ARG A 144 -30.77 -16.18 20.01
CA ARG A 144 -30.44 -15.54 21.28
C ARG A 144 -29.02 -14.97 21.28
N LEU A 145 -28.04 -15.70 20.69
CA LEU A 145 -26.67 -15.20 20.52
C LEU A 145 -26.64 -14.00 19.60
N ALA A 146 -27.45 -14.00 18.53
CA ALA A 146 -27.54 -12.85 17.64
C ALA A 146 -28.05 -11.60 18.39
N ASP A 147 -29.13 -11.73 19.16
CA ASP A 147 -29.68 -10.61 19.94
C ASP A 147 -28.69 -10.11 20.99
N SER A 148 -28.01 -11.03 21.68
CA SER A 148 -26.99 -10.68 22.69
C SER A 148 -25.78 -10.02 22.09
N ALA A 149 -25.33 -10.46 20.89
CA ALA A 149 -24.22 -9.87 20.18
C ALA A 149 -24.57 -8.46 19.65
N GLU A 150 -25.80 -8.26 19.15
CA GLU A 150 -26.26 -6.92 18.74
C GLU A 150 -26.30 -5.96 19.93
N THR A 151 -26.82 -6.43 21.07
CA THR A 151 -26.82 -5.66 22.31
C THR A 151 -25.40 -5.33 22.76
N ALA A 152 -24.48 -6.29 22.70
CA ALA A 152 -23.07 -6.05 23.05
C ALA A 152 -22.38 -5.05 22.11
N PHE A 153 -22.65 -5.12 20.81
CA PHE A 153 -22.15 -4.12 19.87
C PHE A 153 -22.73 -2.72 20.11
N PHE A 154 -23.99 -2.65 20.52
CA PHE A 154 -24.62 -1.36 20.83
C PHE A 154 -24.00 -0.73 22.08
N GLU A 155 -23.93 -1.46 23.18
CA GLU A 155 -23.41 -0.99 24.47
C GLU A 155 -21.89 -0.76 24.42
N GLY A 156 -21.16 -1.62 23.68
CA GLY A 156 -19.70 -1.52 23.48
C GLY A 156 -19.27 -0.57 22.38
N HIS A 157 -20.18 0.32 21.89
CA HIS A 157 -19.87 1.27 20.81
C HIS A 157 -19.23 0.62 19.58
N GLY A 158 -19.72 -0.56 19.20
CA GLY A 158 -19.26 -1.33 18.05
C GLY A 158 -18.31 -2.48 18.41
N THR A 159 -17.95 -2.67 19.67
CA THR A 159 -17.07 -3.75 20.13
C THR A 159 -17.85 -4.78 20.95
N CYS A 160 -17.64 -6.06 20.69
CA CYS A 160 -18.20 -7.19 21.42
C CYS A 160 -17.08 -8.16 21.79
N LEU A 161 -17.06 -8.62 23.02
CA LEU A 161 -16.10 -9.60 23.53
C LEU A 161 -16.81 -10.91 23.86
N ILE A 162 -16.28 -12.02 23.37
CA ILE A 162 -16.78 -13.36 23.68
C ILE A 162 -15.71 -14.09 24.50
N ARG A 163 -16.06 -14.50 25.71
CA ARG A 163 -15.22 -15.36 26.55
C ARG A 163 -15.73 -16.77 26.51
N ILE A 164 -14.93 -17.69 26.04
CA ILE A 164 -15.24 -19.10 25.88
C ILE A 164 -14.46 -19.87 26.95
N TYR A 165 -15.17 -20.62 27.77
CA TYR A 165 -14.58 -21.36 28.87
C TYR A 165 -14.33 -22.82 28.43
N THR A 166 -13.07 -23.10 28.07
CA THR A 166 -12.62 -24.44 27.66
C THR A 166 -11.93 -25.17 28.82
N GLU A 167 -11.69 -26.46 28.66
CA GLU A 167 -10.90 -27.24 29.63
C GLU A 167 -9.45 -26.77 29.77
N GLU A 168 -8.89 -26.15 28.71
CA GLU A 168 -7.53 -25.63 28.65
C GLU A 168 -7.42 -24.20 29.23
N GLY A 169 -8.54 -23.51 29.45
CA GLY A 169 -8.59 -22.15 29.97
C GLY A 169 -9.66 -21.28 29.31
N VAL A 170 -9.56 -19.95 29.54
CA VAL A 170 -10.49 -18.97 28.97
C VAL A 170 -9.91 -18.40 27.68
N VAL A 171 -10.63 -18.56 26.59
CA VAL A 171 -10.30 -17.96 25.30
C VAL A 171 -11.12 -16.69 25.13
N VAL A 172 -10.47 -15.55 24.96
CA VAL A 172 -11.11 -14.26 24.71
C VAL A 172 -11.03 -13.95 23.22
N LYS A 173 -12.19 -13.68 22.60
CA LYS A 173 -12.30 -13.25 21.19
C LYS A 173 -12.95 -11.87 21.15
N GLU A 174 -12.31 -10.95 20.49
CA GLU A 174 -12.82 -9.61 20.24
C GLU A 174 -13.40 -9.50 18.84
N PHE A 175 -14.58 -8.89 18.74
CA PHE A 175 -15.26 -8.60 17.49
C PHE A 175 -15.59 -7.11 17.44
N SER A 176 -15.28 -6.45 16.34
CA SER A 176 -15.57 -5.04 16.16
C SER A 176 -16.37 -4.80 14.87
N LYS A 177 -17.42 -3.98 14.96
CA LYS A 177 -18.13 -3.42 13.79
C LYS A 177 -17.37 -2.26 13.15
N LYS A 178 -16.36 -1.73 13.84
CA LYS A 178 -15.48 -0.70 13.33
C LYS A 178 -14.37 -1.33 12.51
N PHE A 179 -13.93 -0.61 11.50
CA PHE A 179 -12.80 -1.05 10.69
C PHE A 179 -11.51 -0.59 11.37
N GLU A 180 -11.16 -1.27 12.45
CA GLU A 180 -10.03 -0.93 13.33
C GLU A 180 -9.27 -2.19 13.76
N ALA A 181 -7.96 -2.03 13.97
CA ALA A 181 -7.09 -3.04 14.56
C ALA A 181 -5.89 -2.34 15.22
N ASP A 182 -5.34 -2.93 16.29
CA ASP A 182 -4.15 -2.43 17.00
C ASP A 182 -4.27 -0.95 17.44
N GLY A 183 -5.48 -0.48 17.75
CA GLY A 183 -5.75 0.91 18.12
C GLY A 183 -5.72 1.92 16.97
N MET A 184 -5.64 1.43 15.72
CA MET A 184 -5.69 2.24 14.50
C MET A 184 -7.04 2.08 13.80
N ILE A 185 -7.59 3.19 13.33
CA ILE A 185 -8.80 3.19 12.49
C ILE A 185 -8.34 3.15 11.04
N PHE A 186 -8.91 2.26 10.24
CA PHE A 186 -8.63 2.10 8.83
C PHE A 186 -9.80 2.61 7.98
N GLU A 187 -9.50 3.03 6.76
CA GLU A 187 -10.50 3.34 5.76
C GLU A 187 -10.87 2.07 4.98
N GLU A 188 -12.16 1.90 4.67
CA GLU A 188 -12.59 0.80 3.80
C GLU A 188 -12.03 0.99 2.39
N PRO A 189 -11.54 -0.07 1.75
CA PRO A 189 -11.00 0.03 0.41
C PRO A 189 -12.05 0.51 -0.60
N THR A 190 -11.74 1.61 -1.28
CA THR A 190 -12.52 2.15 -2.39
C THR A 190 -11.65 2.26 -3.63
N ASP A 191 -12.24 2.29 -4.82
CA ASP A 191 -11.48 2.45 -6.05
C ASP A 191 -10.71 3.79 -6.11
N MET A 192 -11.24 4.84 -5.46
CA MET A 192 -10.60 6.15 -5.37
C MET A 192 -9.34 6.14 -4.49
N MET A 193 -9.30 5.29 -3.45
CA MET A 193 -8.13 5.13 -2.58
C MET A 193 -6.87 4.68 -3.37
N PHE A 194 -7.05 3.94 -4.46
CA PHE A 194 -5.96 3.46 -5.31
C PHE A 194 -5.67 4.36 -6.50
N SER A 195 -6.29 5.53 -6.60
CA SER A 195 -6.07 6.49 -7.69
C SER A 195 -5.06 7.56 -7.29
N PHE A 196 -3.85 7.51 -7.84
CA PHE A 196 -2.88 8.59 -7.66
C PHE A 196 -3.22 9.88 -8.41
N ASN A 197 -4.27 9.89 -9.23
CA ASN A 197 -4.81 11.08 -9.89
C ASN A 197 -5.96 11.73 -9.11
N ASN A 198 -6.39 11.12 -8.00
CA ASN A 198 -7.46 11.62 -7.14
C ASN A 198 -6.87 12.03 -5.77
N PRO A 199 -7.25 13.16 -5.18
CA PRO A 199 -6.79 13.58 -3.84
C PRO A 199 -7.02 12.54 -2.74
N LEU A 200 -8.06 11.71 -2.87
CA LEU A 200 -8.37 10.64 -1.89
C LEU A 200 -7.33 9.51 -1.89
N GLY A 201 -6.66 9.25 -3.01
CA GLY A 201 -5.66 8.20 -3.13
C GLY A 201 -4.24 8.70 -3.29
N ALA A 202 -4.05 9.92 -3.77
CA ALA A 202 -2.74 10.50 -4.01
C ALA A 202 -1.97 10.76 -2.72
N CYS A 203 -0.68 10.48 -2.71
CA CYS A 203 0.19 10.89 -1.61
C CYS A 203 0.15 12.42 -1.43
N PRO A 204 -0.16 12.94 -0.23
CA PRO A 204 -0.32 14.38 -0.01
C PRO A 204 0.98 15.16 -0.21
N THR A 205 2.15 14.52 0.01
CA THR A 205 3.46 15.17 -0.10
C THR A 205 3.88 15.40 -1.56
N CYS A 206 3.61 14.45 -2.45
CA CYS A 206 3.99 14.55 -3.86
C CYS A 206 2.81 14.65 -4.82
N GLU A 207 1.59 14.76 -4.31
CA GLU A 207 0.34 14.91 -5.07
C GLU A 207 0.19 13.88 -6.20
N GLY A 208 0.65 12.64 -5.96
CA GLY A 208 0.58 11.55 -6.93
C GLY A 208 1.68 11.54 -8.00
N PHE A 209 2.70 12.42 -7.91
CA PHE A 209 3.83 12.40 -8.84
C PHE A 209 4.89 11.34 -8.49
N GLY A 210 4.94 10.86 -7.24
CA GLY A 210 5.95 9.93 -6.76
C GLY A 210 7.34 10.55 -6.54
N LYS A 211 7.50 11.81 -6.93
CA LYS A 211 8.75 12.59 -6.83
C LYS A 211 8.47 13.96 -6.25
N VAL A 212 9.44 14.50 -5.54
CA VAL A 212 9.43 15.85 -4.97
C VAL A 212 10.69 16.60 -5.42
N LEU A 213 10.66 17.92 -5.32
CA LEU A 213 11.87 18.71 -5.48
C LEU A 213 12.67 18.62 -4.18
N GLY A 214 13.78 17.95 -4.24
CA GLY A 214 14.70 17.76 -3.12
C GLY A 214 16.15 17.82 -3.57
N ILE A 215 17.07 17.47 -2.67
CA ILE A 215 18.50 17.36 -3.01
C ILE A 215 18.70 16.03 -3.75
N ASP A 216 19.22 16.11 -4.97
CA ASP A 216 19.43 14.95 -5.83
C ASP A 216 20.79 14.31 -5.55
N GLU A 217 20.77 13.03 -5.15
CA GLU A 217 21.97 12.24 -4.91
C GLU A 217 22.94 12.26 -6.09
N ASN A 218 22.44 12.17 -7.32
CA ASN A 218 23.30 12.15 -8.51
C ASN A 218 23.94 13.51 -8.81
N LEU A 219 23.36 14.60 -8.33
CA LEU A 219 23.95 15.93 -8.42
C LEU A 219 24.97 16.17 -7.30
N VAL A 220 24.76 15.58 -6.12
CA VAL A 220 25.67 15.67 -4.99
C VAL A 220 26.86 14.72 -5.14
N VAL A 221 26.64 13.50 -5.64
CA VAL A 221 27.64 12.47 -5.90
C VAL A 221 27.55 12.03 -7.37
N PRO A 222 28.02 12.85 -8.31
CA PRO A 222 27.93 12.56 -9.74
C PRO A 222 28.82 11.41 -10.17
N ASP A 223 29.97 11.25 -9.54
CA ASP A 223 30.90 10.13 -9.79
C ASP A 223 30.94 9.21 -8.58
N LYS A 224 30.20 8.11 -8.69
CA LYS A 224 30.09 7.11 -7.64
C LYS A 224 31.31 6.20 -7.53
N SER A 225 32.28 6.28 -8.44
CA SER A 225 33.55 5.56 -8.38
C SER A 225 34.54 6.19 -7.41
N LEU A 226 34.33 7.45 -7.06
CA LEU A 226 35.16 8.16 -6.09
C LEU A 226 34.75 7.81 -4.65
N SER A 227 35.73 7.85 -3.76
CA SER A 227 35.49 7.78 -2.32
C SER A 227 35.18 9.17 -1.75
N VAL A 228 34.65 9.22 -0.51
CA VAL A 228 34.42 10.50 0.19
C VAL A 228 35.73 11.26 0.32
N TYR A 229 36.83 10.57 0.65
CA TYR A 229 38.17 11.16 0.72
C TYR A 229 38.64 11.78 -0.59
N GLN A 230 38.35 11.15 -1.72
CA GLN A 230 38.66 11.64 -3.06
C GLN A 230 37.73 12.75 -3.56
N GLY A 231 36.76 13.15 -2.75
CA GLY A 231 35.81 14.22 -3.08
C GLY A 231 34.62 13.76 -3.90
N ALA A 232 34.08 12.57 -3.65
CA ALA A 232 32.83 12.10 -4.24
C ALA A 232 31.67 13.08 -3.99
N VAL A 233 31.61 13.68 -2.78
CA VAL A 233 30.61 14.67 -2.36
C VAL A 233 31.02 16.05 -2.89
N VAL A 234 30.47 16.44 -4.05
CA VAL A 234 30.90 17.67 -4.74
C VAL A 234 30.43 18.96 -4.08
N CYS A 235 29.38 18.93 -3.27
CA CYS A 235 28.91 20.10 -2.53
C CYS A 235 29.87 20.52 -1.40
N TRP A 236 30.77 19.65 -0.97
CA TRP A 236 31.81 19.93 0.03
C TRP A 236 33.15 20.36 -0.60
N LYS A 237 33.18 20.68 -1.92
CA LYS A 237 34.39 21.17 -2.60
C LYS A 237 34.56 22.68 -2.41
N GLY A 238 35.84 23.14 -2.39
CA GLY A 238 36.25 24.54 -2.26
C GLY A 238 36.73 24.86 -0.83
N GLU A 239 37.31 26.07 -0.69
CA GLU A 239 37.97 26.47 0.58
C GLU A 239 37.00 26.50 1.78
N VAL A 240 35.83 27.13 1.59
CA VAL A 240 34.85 27.32 2.67
C VAL A 240 34.06 26.03 2.95
N MET A 241 33.59 25.36 1.87
CA MET A 241 32.74 24.15 2.02
C MET A 241 33.59 22.91 2.30
N GLY A 242 34.89 22.94 1.99
CA GLY A 242 35.82 21.85 2.32
C GLY A 242 35.99 21.57 3.81
N GLU A 243 35.63 22.53 4.67
CA GLU A 243 35.63 22.32 6.12
C GLU A 243 34.62 21.23 6.54
N TRP A 244 33.49 21.11 5.84
CA TRP A 244 32.52 20.03 6.07
C TRP A 244 33.13 18.66 5.79
N LEU A 245 33.89 18.53 4.71
CA LEU A 245 34.61 17.29 4.38
C LEU A 245 35.65 16.95 5.43
N LYS A 246 36.44 17.92 5.89
CA LYS A 246 37.46 17.71 6.93
C LYS A 246 36.81 17.29 8.25
N ASP A 247 35.74 17.98 8.66
CA ASP A 247 34.98 17.67 9.87
C ASP A 247 34.40 16.26 9.80
N PHE A 248 33.79 15.90 8.66
CA PHE A 248 33.26 14.56 8.43
C PHE A 248 34.36 13.48 8.52
N ILE A 249 35.49 13.67 7.87
CA ILE A 249 36.60 12.69 7.89
C ILE A 249 37.08 12.43 9.33
N VAL A 250 37.30 13.49 10.10
CA VAL A 250 37.79 13.36 11.48
C VAL A 250 36.76 12.69 12.41
N LYS A 251 35.50 13.09 12.30
CA LYS A 251 34.44 12.60 13.20
C LYS A 251 33.90 11.23 12.82
N SER A 252 33.98 10.85 11.55
CA SER A 252 33.48 9.57 11.04
C SER A 252 34.31 8.37 11.50
N GLU A 253 35.55 8.60 11.98
CA GLU A 253 36.40 7.54 12.55
C GLU A 253 35.73 6.82 13.74
N LYS A 254 34.98 7.56 14.57
CA LYS A 254 34.22 6.98 15.69
C LYS A 254 33.16 5.97 15.28
N TYR A 255 32.73 6.05 14.02
CA TYR A 255 31.69 5.20 13.44
C TYR A 255 32.27 4.15 12.50
N ASN A 256 33.60 4.04 12.43
CA ASN A 256 34.32 3.14 11.50
C ASN A 256 33.89 3.33 10.04
N PHE A 257 33.60 4.57 9.63
CA PHE A 257 33.16 4.84 8.26
C PHE A 257 34.33 4.69 7.28
N PRO A 258 34.16 3.92 6.18
CA PRO A 258 35.24 3.62 5.23
C PRO A 258 35.45 4.78 4.22
N ILE A 259 36.12 5.86 4.66
CA ILE A 259 36.32 7.09 3.86
C ILE A 259 37.02 6.88 2.52
N HIS A 260 37.80 5.81 2.36
CA HIS A 260 38.54 5.50 1.12
C HIS A 260 37.80 4.55 0.19
N ARG A 261 36.66 3.97 0.61
CA ARG A 261 35.85 3.07 -0.23
C ARG A 261 35.05 3.88 -1.26
N PRO A 262 34.96 3.42 -2.52
CA PRO A 262 34.11 4.04 -3.53
C PRO A 262 32.65 4.12 -3.07
N TYR A 263 31.95 5.20 -3.47
CA TYR A 263 30.58 5.44 -3.04
C TYR A 263 29.59 4.31 -3.44
N TYR A 264 29.79 3.69 -4.61
CA TYR A 264 28.94 2.59 -5.06
C TYR A 264 29.10 1.32 -4.19
N ASP A 265 30.27 1.12 -3.54
CA ASP A 265 30.57 -0.03 -2.68
C ASP A 265 30.13 0.20 -1.20
N LEU A 266 29.63 1.38 -0.87
CA LEU A 266 29.12 1.66 0.46
C LEU A 266 27.83 0.89 0.72
N THR A 267 27.72 0.29 1.89
CA THR A 267 26.47 -0.33 2.37
C THR A 267 25.42 0.74 2.62
N GLN A 268 24.13 0.34 2.67
CA GLN A 268 23.04 1.28 2.93
C GLN A 268 23.23 2.02 4.27
N LYS A 269 23.66 1.33 5.31
CA LYS A 269 23.96 1.95 6.62
C LYS A 269 25.06 3.00 6.56
N GLU A 270 26.10 2.74 5.77
CA GLU A 270 27.19 3.70 5.54
C GLU A 270 26.71 4.91 4.72
N LYS A 271 25.87 4.69 3.71
CA LYS A 271 25.22 5.79 2.97
C LYS A 271 24.31 6.61 3.87
N ASP A 272 23.48 5.97 4.70
CA ASP A 272 22.60 6.64 5.64
C ASP A 272 23.42 7.51 6.63
N LEU A 273 24.57 7.00 7.11
CA LEU A 273 25.48 7.75 7.97
C LEU A 273 26.09 8.97 7.25
N LEU A 274 26.47 8.84 5.98
CA LEU A 274 26.99 9.96 5.18
C LEU A 274 25.90 11.01 4.90
N TRP A 275 24.68 10.59 4.66
CA TRP A 275 23.57 11.50 4.33
C TRP A 275 22.98 12.14 5.58
N HIS A 276 22.59 11.36 6.57
CA HIS A 276 21.84 11.83 7.73
C HIS A 276 22.72 12.16 8.94
N GLY A 277 24.02 11.77 8.89
CA GLY A 277 24.93 11.95 10.03
C GLY A 277 24.59 11.07 11.23
N ALA A 278 25.17 11.42 12.37
CA ALA A 278 24.89 10.79 13.68
C ALA A 278 25.23 11.76 14.80
N ARG A 279 25.08 11.36 16.07
CA ARG A 279 25.36 12.23 17.22
C ARG A 279 26.80 12.77 17.20
N GLY A 280 26.94 14.06 16.85
CA GLY A 280 28.23 14.76 16.74
C GLY A 280 28.95 14.56 15.40
N LEU A 281 28.33 13.90 14.43
CA LEU A 281 28.77 13.77 13.05
C LEU A 281 27.74 14.42 12.13
N HIS A 282 28.14 15.48 11.41
CA HIS A 282 27.26 16.17 10.45
C HIS A 282 27.31 15.48 9.08
N GLY A 283 26.12 15.14 8.55
CA GLY A 283 25.97 14.56 7.24
C GLY A 283 25.69 15.58 6.14
N ILE A 284 25.36 15.07 4.95
CA ILE A 284 25.00 15.91 3.78
C ILE A 284 23.69 16.68 4.07
N ASP A 285 22.73 16.11 4.76
CA ASP A 285 21.48 16.78 5.12
C ASP A 285 21.72 17.98 6.04
N ASP A 286 22.62 17.86 7.02
CA ASP A 286 23.00 18.98 7.89
C ASP A 286 23.66 20.12 7.08
N PHE A 287 24.46 19.78 6.09
CA PHE A 287 25.05 20.76 5.18
C PHE A 287 23.96 21.52 4.42
N PHE A 288 22.97 20.82 3.85
CA PHE A 288 21.89 21.49 3.11
C PHE A 288 20.95 22.25 4.03
N LYS A 289 20.75 21.81 5.25
CA LYS A 289 20.05 22.58 6.28
C LYS A 289 20.77 23.90 6.58
N PHE A 290 22.09 23.84 6.76
CA PHE A 290 22.89 25.05 6.88
C PHE A 290 22.76 25.98 5.67
N VAL A 291 22.74 25.42 4.44
CA VAL A 291 22.51 26.20 3.21
C VAL A 291 21.13 26.85 3.24
N GLU A 292 20.08 26.15 3.68
CA GLU A 292 18.70 26.66 3.80
C GLU A 292 18.61 27.81 4.81
N GLU A 293 19.26 27.71 5.96
CA GLU A 293 19.31 28.76 6.98
C GLU A 293 20.01 30.04 6.46
N ASN A 294 20.85 29.92 5.44
CA ASN A 294 21.63 31.01 4.85
C ASN A 294 21.12 31.51 3.50
N LEU A 295 19.90 31.15 3.07
CA LEU A 295 19.32 31.54 1.76
C LEU A 295 19.17 33.04 1.54
N TYR A 296 19.31 33.88 2.57
CA TYR A 296 19.37 35.33 2.42
C TYR A 296 20.59 35.80 1.60
N LYS A 297 21.66 35.00 1.49
CA LYS A 297 22.83 35.24 0.62
C LYS A 297 22.64 34.57 -0.73
N ILE A 298 22.91 35.30 -1.81
CA ILE A 298 22.73 34.83 -3.20
C ILE A 298 23.49 33.53 -3.47
N GLN A 299 24.72 33.41 -2.95
CA GLN A 299 25.58 32.24 -3.16
C GLN A 299 24.95 30.92 -2.68
N TYR A 300 24.23 30.93 -1.56
CA TYR A 300 23.58 29.74 -1.04
C TYR A 300 22.30 29.38 -1.82
N ARG A 301 21.60 30.40 -2.36
CA ARG A 301 20.47 30.17 -3.28
C ARG A 301 20.92 29.48 -4.55
N VAL A 302 22.02 29.95 -5.15
CA VAL A 302 22.60 29.32 -6.34
C VAL A 302 23.10 27.91 -6.03
N MET A 303 23.72 27.70 -4.86
CA MET A 303 24.18 26.38 -4.41
C MET A 303 23.01 25.42 -4.27
N GLN A 304 21.96 25.80 -3.55
CA GLN A 304 20.77 24.96 -3.40
C GLN A 304 20.13 24.61 -4.74
N ALA A 305 19.98 25.59 -5.64
CA ALA A 305 19.41 25.39 -6.97
C ALA A 305 20.25 24.40 -7.83
N ARG A 306 21.58 24.39 -7.67
CA ARG A 306 22.49 23.48 -8.39
C ARG A 306 22.27 22.02 -8.00
N TYR A 307 21.93 21.74 -6.74
CA TYR A 307 21.79 20.39 -6.22
C TYR A 307 20.32 19.94 -6.08
N ARG A 308 19.38 20.84 -6.41
CA ARG A 308 17.96 20.48 -6.48
C ARG A 308 17.63 19.70 -7.73
N GLY A 309 16.95 18.57 -7.53
CA GLY A 309 16.44 17.72 -8.59
C GLY A 309 15.12 17.08 -8.22
N LYS A 310 14.61 16.23 -9.10
CA LYS A 310 13.42 15.41 -8.83
C LYS A 310 13.86 14.16 -8.10
N THR A 311 13.68 14.13 -6.79
CA THR A 311 13.99 12.99 -5.93
C THR A 311 12.76 12.14 -5.66
N THR A 312 12.94 10.88 -5.32
CA THR A 312 11.84 10.01 -4.90
C THR A 312 11.18 10.59 -3.64
N CYS A 313 9.86 10.63 -3.61
CA CYS A 313 9.12 11.14 -2.47
C CYS A 313 9.44 10.31 -1.21
N PRO A 314 9.87 10.94 -0.09
CA PRO A 314 10.26 10.21 1.11
C PRO A 314 9.09 9.52 1.80
N VAL A 315 7.86 10.02 1.64
CA VAL A 315 6.66 9.48 2.26
C VAL A 315 6.16 8.25 1.50
N CYS A 316 5.86 8.39 0.22
CA CYS A 316 5.30 7.28 -0.57
C CYS A 316 6.37 6.40 -1.22
N LYS A 317 7.64 6.74 -1.11
CA LYS A 317 8.78 6.00 -1.70
C LYS A 317 8.59 5.65 -3.18
N GLY A 318 7.90 6.55 -3.92
CA GLY A 318 7.62 6.37 -5.35
C GLY A 318 6.28 5.70 -5.68
N SER A 319 5.56 5.11 -4.73
CA SER A 319 4.26 4.46 -4.96
C SER A 319 3.17 5.42 -5.46
N ARG A 320 3.31 6.73 -5.23
CA ARG A 320 2.37 7.82 -5.55
C ARG A 320 1.09 7.82 -4.73
N LEU A 321 0.84 6.76 -3.97
CA LEU A 321 -0.36 6.56 -3.17
C LEU A 321 -0.14 6.95 -1.71
N ARG A 322 -1.24 7.17 -1.00
CA ARG A 322 -1.24 7.29 0.46
C ARG A 322 -0.81 5.98 1.11
N PRO A 323 -0.21 6.01 2.32
CA PRO A 323 0.16 4.80 3.06
C PRO A 323 -1.01 3.85 3.29
N GLU A 324 -2.22 4.39 3.52
CA GLU A 324 -3.45 3.63 3.78
C GLU A 324 -3.80 2.68 2.62
N ALA A 325 -3.57 3.12 1.38
CA ALA A 325 -3.77 2.28 0.19
C ALA A 325 -2.80 1.08 0.13
N LEU A 326 -1.63 1.21 0.76
CA LEU A 326 -0.61 0.16 0.76
C LEU A 326 -0.86 -0.93 1.81
N TYR A 327 -1.76 -0.68 2.77
CA TYR A 327 -2.19 -1.69 3.72
C TYR A 327 -3.12 -2.73 3.09
N VAL A 328 -3.72 -2.41 1.93
CA VAL A 328 -4.62 -3.32 1.22
C VAL A 328 -3.82 -4.25 0.32
N GLN A 329 -4.02 -5.54 0.47
CA GLN A 329 -3.30 -6.58 -0.24
C GLN A 329 -4.26 -7.53 -0.97
N VAL A 330 -3.81 -8.03 -2.11
CA VAL A 330 -4.42 -9.13 -2.87
C VAL A 330 -3.34 -10.18 -3.07
N GLY A 331 -3.59 -11.42 -2.65
CA GLY A 331 -2.57 -12.48 -2.71
C GLY A 331 -1.26 -12.14 -1.98
N GLY A 332 -1.34 -11.37 -0.88
CA GLY A 332 -0.19 -10.96 -0.07
C GLY A 332 0.66 -9.84 -0.66
N LYS A 333 0.19 -9.16 -1.74
CA LYS A 333 0.88 -8.02 -2.35
C LYS A 333 0.00 -6.79 -2.39
N ASN A 334 0.58 -5.62 -2.07
CA ASN A 334 -0.10 -4.35 -2.29
C ASN A 334 0.02 -3.89 -3.75
N ILE A 335 -0.82 -2.93 -4.14
CA ILE A 335 -0.87 -2.47 -5.54
C ILE A 335 0.45 -1.86 -6.02
N ALA A 336 1.22 -1.20 -5.15
CA ALA A 336 2.49 -0.59 -5.52
C ALA A 336 3.57 -1.66 -5.79
N GLU A 337 3.63 -2.71 -4.99
CA GLU A 337 4.52 -3.86 -5.23
C GLU A 337 4.20 -4.52 -6.56
N LEU A 338 2.91 -4.71 -6.84
CA LEU A 338 2.47 -5.36 -8.07
C LEU A 338 2.83 -4.56 -9.33
N VAL A 339 2.63 -3.24 -9.34
CA VAL A 339 2.91 -2.42 -10.53
C VAL A 339 4.39 -2.20 -10.79
N THR A 340 5.25 -2.39 -9.78
CA THR A 340 6.71 -2.32 -9.94
C THR A 340 7.33 -3.59 -10.50
N MET A 341 6.58 -4.69 -10.51
CA MET A 341 7.05 -5.96 -11.10
C MET A 341 7.11 -5.88 -12.62
N PRO A 342 8.02 -6.63 -13.25
CA PRO A 342 7.94 -6.92 -14.68
C PRO A 342 6.60 -7.55 -15.05
N VAL A 343 6.07 -7.21 -16.22
CA VAL A 343 4.78 -7.76 -16.73
C VAL A 343 4.76 -9.29 -16.71
N SER A 344 5.91 -9.94 -17.00
CA SER A 344 6.04 -11.39 -16.94
C SER A 344 5.82 -11.95 -15.53
N GLU A 345 6.35 -11.29 -14.51
CA GLU A 345 6.17 -11.68 -13.11
C GLU A 345 4.75 -11.38 -12.62
N ALA A 346 4.21 -10.22 -13.00
CA ALA A 346 2.83 -9.87 -12.68
C ALA A 346 1.83 -10.87 -13.28
N LYS A 347 2.08 -11.33 -14.53
CA LYS A 347 1.26 -12.37 -15.15
C LYS A 347 1.34 -13.69 -14.39
N ALA A 348 2.56 -14.14 -14.03
CA ALA A 348 2.76 -15.36 -13.25
C ALA A 348 2.08 -15.28 -11.88
N PHE A 349 2.11 -14.10 -11.23
CA PHE A 349 1.41 -13.86 -9.98
C PHE A 349 -0.12 -14.06 -10.13
N PHE A 350 -0.73 -13.49 -11.17
CA PHE A 350 -2.17 -13.64 -11.39
C PHE A 350 -2.59 -15.05 -11.81
N ASP A 351 -1.72 -15.78 -12.51
CA ASP A 351 -1.97 -17.18 -12.88
C ASP A 351 -1.95 -18.13 -11.66
N GLN A 352 -1.20 -17.76 -10.60
CA GLN A 352 -1.08 -18.52 -9.37
C GLN A 352 -1.96 -17.97 -8.23
N LEU A 353 -2.72 -16.89 -8.48
CA LEU A 353 -3.53 -16.25 -7.45
C LEU A 353 -4.68 -17.14 -7.02
N GLU A 354 -4.65 -17.57 -5.77
CA GLU A 354 -5.74 -18.29 -5.11
C GLU A 354 -6.60 -17.30 -4.30
N LEU A 355 -7.90 -17.32 -4.56
CA LEU A 355 -8.92 -16.56 -3.85
C LEU A 355 -9.96 -17.52 -3.30
N ASP A 356 -10.64 -17.12 -2.24
CA ASP A 356 -11.80 -17.89 -1.78
C ASP A 356 -12.94 -17.85 -2.80
N GLU A 357 -13.93 -18.75 -2.68
CA GLU A 357 -15.00 -18.91 -3.67
C GLU A 357 -15.79 -17.62 -3.93
N THR A 358 -16.01 -16.82 -2.88
CA THR A 358 -16.75 -15.55 -2.95
C THR A 358 -15.93 -14.49 -3.67
N ASP A 359 -14.69 -14.30 -3.26
CA ASP A 359 -13.76 -13.33 -3.86
C ASP A 359 -13.45 -13.70 -5.32
N ALA A 360 -13.29 -15.00 -5.59
CA ALA A 360 -13.08 -15.50 -6.95
C ALA A 360 -14.26 -15.18 -7.87
N ALA A 361 -15.50 -15.34 -7.40
CA ALA A 361 -16.69 -14.99 -8.15
C ALA A 361 -16.77 -13.49 -8.45
N ILE A 362 -16.47 -12.64 -7.46
CA ILE A 362 -16.43 -11.17 -7.60
C ILE A 362 -15.33 -10.74 -8.57
N ALA A 363 -14.14 -11.30 -8.44
CA ALA A 363 -12.94 -10.92 -9.20
C ALA A 363 -12.91 -11.49 -10.61
N LYS A 364 -13.70 -12.50 -10.93
CA LYS A 364 -13.62 -13.29 -12.18
C LYS A 364 -13.46 -12.44 -13.45
N ARG A 365 -14.34 -11.45 -13.64
CA ARG A 365 -14.30 -10.59 -14.82
C ARG A 365 -13.06 -9.69 -14.83
N LEU A 366 -12.71 -9.14 -13.68
CA LEU A 366 -11.54 -8.27 -13.54
C LEU A 366 -10.25 -9.02 -13.82
N LEU A 367 -10.10 -10.22 -13.26
CA LEU A 367 -8.94 -11.10 -13.50
C LEU A 367 -8.83 -11.52 -14.97
N THR A 368 -9.95 -11.80 -15.63
CA THR A 368 -9.96 -12.12 -17.08
C THR A 368 -9.40 -10.94 -17.87
N GLU A 369 -9.86 -9.70 -17.60
CA GLU A 369 -9.41 -8.51 -18.31
C GLU A 369 -7.93 -8.18 -18.02
N ILE A 370 -7.50 -8.29 -16.75
CA ILE A 370 -6.09 -8.10 -16.36
C ILE A 370 -5.22 -9.12 -17.09
N ASN A 371 -5.56 -10.40 -17.01
CA ASN A 371 -4.79 -11.48 -17.63
C ASN A 371 -4.68 -11.36 -19.15
N ASN A 372 -5.75 -10.98 -19.83
CA ASN A 372 -5.75 -10.76 -21.27
C ASN A 372 -4.81 -9.62 -21.66
N ARG A 373 -4.88 -8.47 -20.95
CA ARG A 373 -4.03 -7.32 -21.25
C ARG A 373 -2.55 -7.58 -20.93
N LEU A 374 -2.25 -8.28 -19.82
CA LEU A 374 -0.90 -8.72 -19.52
C LEU A 374 -0.37 -9.67 -20.58
N GLN A 375 -1.21 -10.60 -21.07
CA GLN A 375 -0.82 -11.52 -22.14
C GLN A 375 -0.51 -10.77 -23.44
N PHE A 376 -1.32 -9.79 -23.83
CA PHE A 376 -1.02 -8.97 -25.02
C PHE A 376 0.30 -8.23 -24.93
N LEU A 377 0.67 -7.74 -23.72
CA LEU A 377 1.98 -7.12 -23.50
C LEU A 377 3.12 -8.13 -23.66
N LEU A 378 2.92 -9.37 -23.22
CA LEU A 378 3.88 -10.47 -23.40
C LEU A 378 4.03 -10.84 -24.89
N ASP A 379 2.91 -10.96 -25.60
CA ASP A 379 2.88 -11.34 -27.01
C ASP A 379 3.62 -10.31 -27.90
N VAL A 380 3.58 -9.01 -27.54
CA VAL A 380 4.34 -7.98 -28.22
C VAL A 380 5.79 -7.82 -27.68
N GLY A 381 6.23 -8.73 -26.82
CA GLY A 381 7.63 -8.77 -26.32
C GLY A 381 7.97 -7.69 -25.26
N LEU A 382 6.99 -7.20 -24.51
CA LEU A 382 7.16 -6.17 -23.47
C LEU A 382 7.15 -6.73 -22.04
N GLY A 383 7.41 -8.02 -21.86
CA GLY A 383 7.38 -8.70 -20.57
C GLY A 383 8.36 -8.15 -19.51
N TYR A 384 9.41 -7.47 -19.94
CA TYR A 384 10.40 -6.86 -19.06
C TYR A 384 9.99 -5.49 -18.49
N LEU A 385 8.94 -4.86 -19.03
CA LEU A 385 8.46 -3.56 -18.57
C LEU A 385 7.70 -3.71 -17.25
N ALA A 386 7.83 -2.70 -16.38
CA ALA A 386 6.98 -2.55 -15.21
C ALA A 386 5.78 -1.64 -15.53
N LEU A 387 4.64 -1.89 -14.87
CA LEU A 387 3.42 -1.13 -15.09
C LEU A 387 3.49 0.32 -14.58
N ASP A 388 4.34 0.60 -13.60
CA ASP A 388 4.59 1.94 -13.05
C ASP A 388 5.53 2.79 -13.90
N ARG A 389 6.18 2.20 -14.91
CA ARG A 389 7.11 2.92 -15.80
C ARG A 389 6.38 4.07 -16.51
N LEU A 390 6.99 5.26 -16.45
CA LEU A 390 6.43 6.47 -17.06
C LEU A 390 6.35 6.32 -18.58
N SER A 391 5.19 6.65 -19.16
CA SER A 391 4.99 6.62 -20.61
C SER A 391 5.98 7.54 -21.35
N ALA A 392 6.34 8.67 -20.74
CA ALA A 392 7.33 9.61 -21.30
C ALA A 392 8.77 9.06 -21.35
N SER A 393 9.08 7.96 -20.66
CA SER A 393 10.41 7.32 -20.66
C SER A 393 10.51 6.14 -21.63
N LEU A 394 9.45 5.85 -22.36
CA LEU A 394 9.40 4.77 -23.33
C LEU A 394 10.10 5.16 -24.64
N SER A 395 10.76 4.21 -25.26
CA SER A 395 11.24 4.36 -26.63
C SER A 395 10.06 4.37 -27.63
N GLY A 396 10.28 4.90 -28.84
CA GLY A 396 9.25 4.91 -29.87
C GLY A 396 8.68 3.51 -30.17
N GLY A 397 9.54 2.50 -30.27
CA GLY A 397 9.12 1.12 -30.49
C GLY A 397 8.36 0.49 -29.31
N GLU A 398 8.71 0.82 -28.06
CA GLU A 398 7.94 0.38 -26.88
C GLU A 398 6.55 1.00 -26.87
N SER A 399 6.47 2.32 -27.14
CA SER A 399 5.18 3.02 -27.22
C SER A 399 4.28 2.47 -28.31
N GLN A 400 4.82 2.20 -29.50
CA GLN A 400 4.09 1.61 -30.62
C GLN A 400 3.53 0.22 -30.25
N ARG A 401 4.35 -0.64 -29.60
CA ARG A 401 3.93 -1.97 -29.15
C ARG A 401 2.87 -1.91 -28.07
N ILE A 402 2.94 -0.96 -27.12
CA ILE A 402 1.89 -0.72 -26.13
C ILE A 402 0.58 -0.33 -26.82
N ASN A 403 0.63 0.61 -27.77
CA ASN A 403 -0.55 1.04 -28.53
C ASN A 403 -1.16 -0.13 -29.35
N LEU A 404 -0.31 -1.00 -29.93
CA LEU A 404 -0.74 -2.19 -30.61
C LEU A 404 -1.43 -3.17 -29.66
N ALA A 405 -0.81 -3.46 -28.49
CA ALA A 405 -1.41 -4.35 -27.49
C ALA A 405 -2.76 -3.83 -26.98
N THR A 406 -2.88 -2.52 -26.73
CA THR A 406 -4.14 -1.88 -26.31
C THR A 406 -5.21 -1.95 -27.40
N SER A 407 -4.83 -1.73 -28.67
CA SER A 407 -5.75 -1.79 -29.80
C SER A 407 -6.25 -3.22 -30.05
N LEU A 408 -5.39 -4.22 -29.93
CA LEU A 408 -5.77 -5.63 -30.03
C LEU A 408 -6.68 -6.06 -28.87
N GLY A 409 -6.40 -5.54 -27.66
CA GLY A 409 -7.21 -5.80 -26.47
C GLY A 409 -8.63 -5.21 -26.54
N SER A 410 -8.85 -4.18 -27.37
CA SER A 410 -10.18 -3.56 -27.54
C SER A 410 -11.18 -4.41 -28.38
N SER A 411 -10.74 -5.56 -28.93
CA SER A 411 -11.58 -6.50 -29.70
C SER A 411 -12.38 -5.85 -30.84
N LEU A 412 -11.85 -4.79 -31.47
CA LEU A 412 -12.49 -4.15 -32.62
C LEU A 412 -12.41 -5.04 -33.86
N VAL A 413 -13.47 -5.80 -34.11
CA VAL A 413 -13.59 -6.68 -35.27
C VAL A 413 -13.85 -5.83 -36.51
N GLY A 414 -13.16 -6.15 -37.63
CA GLY A 414 -13.39 -5.49 -38.91
C GLY A 414 -12.71 -4.12 -39.03
N SER A 415 -11.70 -3.81 -38.26
CA SER A 415 -10.89 -2.60 -38.36
C SER A 415 -9.57 -2.85 -39.08
N LEU A 416 -9.09 -1.84 -39.85
CA LEU A 416 -7.80 -1.86 -40.52
C LEU A 416 -6.76 -1.18 -39.62
N TYR A 417 -5.71 -1.90 -39.20
CA TYR A 417 -4.60 -1.34 -38.44
C TYR A 417 -3.47 -0.91 -39.36
N ILE A 418 -3.08 0.35 -39.29
CA ILE A 418 -1.99 0.92 -40.06
C ILE A 418 -0.82 1.16 -39.10
N LEU A 419 0.28 0.48 -39.33
CA LEU A 419 1.49 0.56 -38.54
C LEU A 419 2.56 1.38 -39.29
N ASP A 420 3.11 2.40 -38.64
CA ASP A 420 4.23 3.16 -39.14
C ASP A 420 5.54 2.48 -38.73
N GLU A 421 6.36 2.07 -39.70
CA GLU A 421 7.65 1.38 -39.53
C GLU A 421 7.63 0.24 -38.48
N PRO A 422 6.78 -0.81 -38.63
CA PRO A 422 6.54 -1.82 -37.61
C PRO A 422 7.77 -2.66 -37.23
N SER A 423 8.86 -2.56 -37.98
CA SER A 423 10.12 -3.25 -37.70
C SER A 423 11.07 -2.49 -36.77
N ILE A 424 10.75 -1.25 -36.42
CA ILE A 424 11.57 -0.46 -35.48
C ILE A 424 11.46 -1.06 -34.08
N GLY A 425 12.62 -1.27 -33.45
CA GLY A 425 12.72 -1.86 -32.10
C GLY A 425 12.62 -3.38 -32.06
N LEU A 426 12.43 -4.06 -33.19
CA LEU A 426 12.54 -5.51 -33.27
C LEU A 426 14.02 -5.95 -33.26
N ARG A 427 14.30 -7.04 -32.55
CA ARG A 427 15.61 -7.70 -32.60
C ARG A 427 15.86 -8.27 -34.01
N SER A 428 17.13 -8.51 -34.35
CA SER A 428 17.52 -9.01 -35.68
C SER A 428 16.82 -10.33 -36.05
N GLU A 429 16.56 -11.18 -35.06
CA GLU A 429 15.87 -12.46 -35.23
C GLU A 429 14.39 -12.26 -35.53
N GLU A 430 13.70 -11.37 -34.81
CA GLU A 430 12.29 -11.01 -35.01
C GLU A 430 12.06 -10.36 -36.38
N ARG A 431 13.00 -9.51 -36.83
CA ARG A 431 12.99 -8.93 -38.19
C ARG A 431 13.10 -9.98 -39.28
N ARG A 432 13.83 -11.09 -39.01
CA ARG A 432 14.01 -12.18 -39.96
C ARG A 432 12.72 -12.96 -40.17
N VAL A 433 12.02 -13.31 -39.11
CA VAL A 433 10.70 -13.96 -39.16
C VAL A 433 9.69 -13.12 -39.96
N GLY A 434 9.63 -11.79 -39.74
CA GLY A 434 8.75 -10.92 -40.50
C GLY A 434 9.06 -10.87 -42.01
N LYS A 435 10.32 -11.02 -42.40
CA LYS A 435 10.71 -11.10 -43.83
C LYS A 435 10.31 -12.43 -44.48
N GLU A 436 10.32 -13.52 -43.73
CA GLU A 436 9.88 -14.84 -44.20
C GLU A 436 8.37 -14.87 -44.39
N CYS A 437 7.57 -14.29 -43.49
CA CYS A 437 6.14 -14.11 -43.67
C CYS A 437 5.75 -13.31 -44.92
N LEU A 438 6.47 -12.21 -45.21
CA LEU A 438 6.28 -11.42 -46.42
C LEU A 438 6.61 -12.18 -47.71
N ARG A 439 7.49 -13.18 -47.67
CA ARG A 439 7.79 -14.08 -48.80
C ARG A 439 6.68 -15.08 -49.03
N LEU A 440 6.08 -15.63 -47.98
CA LEU A 440 4.96 -16.59 -48.07
C LEU A 440 3.66 -15.94 -48.55
N CYS A 441 3.43 -14.66 -48.23
CA CYS A 441 2.25 -13.93 -48.72
C CYS A 441 2.37 -13.45 -50.20
N ARG A 442 3.51 -13.68 -50.88
CA ARG A 442 3.74 -13.33 -52.29
C ARG A 442 3.70 -14.56 -53.21
N SER A 443 3.55 -15.76 -52.70
CA SER A 443 3.28 -17.01 -53.39
C SER A 443 1.81 -17.40 -53.27
#